data_4cb670cab3e08262253c57df62fada16
#
_entry.id   4cb670cab3e08262253c57df62fada16
#
_cell.length_a   1.000
_cell.length_b   1.000
_cell.length_c   1.000
_cell.angle_alpha   90.00
_cell.angle_beta   90.00
_cell.angle_gamma   90.00
#
_symmetry.space_group_name_H-M   'P 1'
#
loop_
_entity.id
_entity.type
_entity.pdbx_description
1 polymer ?
#
loop_
_entity_poly.entity_id
_entity_poly.type
_entity_poly.pdbx_seq_one_letter_code
_entity_poly.pdbx_strand_id
1 'polypeptide(L)' 'MGESGEDIILSPAARDLILFSFECKNQERLNIWESLSQAEDNCGEYIPAVVFKRNRTKTYITLELEEFLKIIGEINEL' A
#
# COMPACT_ATOMS: atom_id res chain seq x y z
N MET A 1 -5.93 16.99 6.62
CA MET A 1 -5.57 16.27 7.09
C MET A 1 -4.46 15.49 6.74
N GLY A 2 -3.93 15.17 5.92
CA GLY A 2 -2.73 14.51 5.65
C GLY A 2 -2.36 13.52 6.69
N GLU A 3 -3.30 13.03 7.37
CA GLU A 3 -2.95 12.11 8.36
C GLU A 3 -2.42 10.89 7.77
N SER A 4 -1.64 10.22 8.48
CA SER A 4 -1.19 8.92 8.09
C SER A 4 -2.29 7.94 8.39
N GLY A 5 -2.17 6.79 7.88
CA GLY A 5 -3.14 5.76 8.08
C GLY A 5 -3.85 5.43 6.78
N GLU A 6 -4.79 4.53 6.88
CA GLU A 6 -5.44 4.03 5.69
C GLU A 6 -6.60 4.90 5.30
N ASP A 7 -6.45 5.67 4.21
CA ASP A 7 -7.51 6.50 3.70
C ASP A 7 -8.45 5.74 2.76
N ILE A 8 -8.04 4.58 2.32
CA ILE A 8 -8.84 3.78 1.40
C ILE A 8 -9.70 2.85 2.25
N ILE A 9 -11.01 3.03 2.14
CA ILE A 9 -11.94 2.22 2.92
C ILE A 9 -12.54 1.18 2.00
N LEU A 10 -12.34 -0.08 2.34
CA LEU A 10 -12.80 -1.18 1.53
C LEU A 10 -14.04 -1.80 2.16
N SER A 11 -14.97 -2.24 1.31
CA SER A 11 -16.10 -3.02 1.80
C SER A 11 -15.57 -4.35 2.35
N PRO A 12 -16.33 -5.02 3.20
CA PRO A 12 -15.87 -6.32 3.69
C PRO A 12 -15.57 -7.30 2.57
N ALA A 13 -16.39 -7.32 1.51
CA ALA A 13 -16.15 -8.22 0.40
C ALA A 13 -14.86 -7.87 -0.33
N ALA A 14 -14.60 -6.58 -0.53
CA ALA A 14 -13.36 -6.16 -1.18
C ALA A 14 -12.15 -6.49 -0.32
N ARG A 15 -12.28 -6.34 1.00
CA ARG A 15 -11.16 -6.65 1.90
C ARG A 15 -10.80 -8.13 1.83
N ASP A 16 -11.79 -9.00 1.63
CA ASP A 16 -11.51 -10.42 1.51
C ASP A 16 -10.71 -10.74 0.27
N LEU A 17 -10.86 -9.92 -0.79
CA LEU A 17 -10.17 -10.18 -2.04
C LEU A 17 -8.84 -9.43 -2.15
N ILE A 18 -8.69 -8.34 -1.44
CA ILE A 18 -7.50 -7.50 -1.53
C ILE A 18 -6.61 -7.78 -0.34
N LEU A 19 -5.42 -8.28 -0.61
CA LEU A 19 -4.51 -8.74 0.43
C LEU A 19 -3.62 -7.63 1.00
N PHE A 20 -3.89 -6.37 0.65
CA PHE A 20 -3.01 -5.28 1.02
C PHE A 20 -3.50 -4.50 2.22
N SER A 21 -2.56 -4.00 3.00
CA SER A 21 -2.81 -2.96 3.96
C SER A 21 -2.19 -1.69 3.38
N PHE A 22 -3.03 -0.71 3.07
CA PHE A 22 -2.58 0.50 2.41
C PHE A 22 -2.24 1.59 3.41
N GLU A 23 -1.03 2.15 3.28
CA GLU A 23 -0.62 3.32 4.03
C GLU A 23 -0.66 4.46 3.03
N CYS A 24 -1.52 5.45 3.22
CA CYS A 24 -1.72 6.50 2.24
C CYS A 24 -1.00 7.78 2.64
N LYS A 25 -0.24 8.33 1.74
CA LYS A 25 0.54 9.54 1.97
C LYS A 25 0.28 10.57 0.89
N ASN A 26 -0.02 11.79 1.29
CA ASN A 26 -0.19 12.90 0.36
C ASN A 26 0.75 14.00 0.81
N GLN A 27 1.99 13.94 0.39
CA GLN A 27 3.05 14.83 0.85
C GLN A 27 3.92 15.26 -0.30
N GLU A 28 4.34 16.52 -0.30
CA GLU A 28 5.20 17.01 -1.37
C GLU A 28 6.57 16.36 -1.31
N ARG A 29 7.07 16.06 -0.12
CA ARG A 29 8.32 15.34 0.05
C ARG A 29 8.05 14.12 0.89
N LEU A 30 8.27 12.96 0.32
CA LEU A 30 7.98 11.72 0.97
C LEU A 30 9.25 10.91 1.16
N ASN A 31 9.50 10.50 2.39
CA ASN A 31 10.56 9.54 2.65
C ASN A 31 9.96 8.15 2.44
N ILE A 32 10.25 7.58 1.30
CA ILE A 32 9.61 6.31 0.93
C ILE A 32 10.07 5.17 1.83
N TRP A 33 11.32 5.18 2.25
CA TRP A 33 11.83 4.12 3.11
C TRP A 33 11.14 4.12 4.47
N GLU A 34 10.97 5.31 5.04
CA GLU A 34 10.28 5.44 6.31
C GLU A 34 8.82 5.06 6.17
N SER A 35 8.21 5.45 5.06
CA SER A 35 6.80 5.12 4.82
C SER A 35 6.60 3.61 4.68
N LEU A 36 7.52 2.93 4.00
CA LEU A 36 7.45 1.49 3.88
C LEU A 36 7.61 0.81 5.24
N SER A 37 8.52 1.34 6.06
CA SER A 37 8.71 0.79 7.40
C SER A 37 7.44 0.95 8.24
N GLN A 38 6.79 2.09 8.15
CA GLN A 38 5.54 2.31 8.86
C GLN A 38 4.45 1.37 8.36
N ALA A 39 4.39 1.16 7.05
CA ALA A 39 3.41 0.26 6.48
C ALA A 39 3.63 -1.16 6.98
N GLU A 40 4.89 -1.58 7.07
CA GLU A 40 5.21 -2.90 7.58
C GLU A 40 4.82 -3.06 9.04
N ASP A 41 5.01 -2.01 9.83
CA ASP A 41 4.65 -2.07 11.24
C ASP A 41 3.14 -2.17 11.45
N ASN A 42 2.36 -1.65 10.51
CA ASN A 42 0.92 -1.56 10.67
C ASN A 42 0.12 -2.57 9.85
N CYS A 43 0.79 -3.42 9.08
CA CYS A 43 0.07 -4.25 8.13
C CYS A 43 -0.61 -5.48 8.72
N GLY A 44 -0.22 -5.91 9.92
CA GLY A 44 -0.76 -7.14 10.46
C GLY A 44 -0.45 -8.31 9.54
N GLU A 45 -1.49 -9.04 9.15
CA GLU A 45 -1.30 -10.18 8.27
C GLU A 45 -1.48 -9.82 6.80
N TYR A 46 -1.70 -8.56 6.50
CA TYR A 46 -1.85 -8.12 5.11
C TYR A 46 -0.51 -7.68 4.56
N ILE A 47 -0.43 -7.56 3.23
CA ILE A 47 0.79 -7.14 2.56
C ILE A 47 0.90 -5.62 2.63
N PRO A 48 1.97 -5.08 3.18
CA PRO A 48 2.09 -3.63 3.31
C PRO A 48 2.35 -2.98 1.96
N ALA A 49 1.66 -1.89 1.69
CA ALA A 49 1.85 -1.12 0.48
C ALA A 49 1.66 0.35 0.82
N VAL A 50 2.47 1.21 0.19
CA VAL A 50 2.35 2.64 0.38
C VAL A 50 1.74 3.24 -0.87
N VAL A 51 0.59 3.89 -0.71
CA VAL A 51 -0.09 4.60 -1.79
C VAL A 51 0.23 6.07 -1.59
N PHE A 52 0.81 6.72 -2.58
CA PHE A 52 1.32 8.06 -2.38
C PHE A 52 1.11 8.94 -3.58
N LYS A 53 1.04 10.22 -3.31
CA LYS A 53 0.96 11.24 -4.34
C LYS A 53 1.42 12.56 -3.73
N ARG A 54 1.62 13.53 -4.58
CA ARG A 54 1.78 14.91 -4.15
C ARG A 54 0.88 15.76 -5.04
N ASN A 55 0.90 17.08 -4.83
CA ASN A 55 0.01 17.95 -5.59
C ASN A 55 0.21 17.76 -7.08
N ARG A 56 -0.89 17.62 -7.80
CA ARG A 56 -0.89 17.57 -9.27
C ARG A 56 -0.19 16.37 -9.86
N THR A 57 -0.06 15.29 -9.11
CA THR A 57 0.50 14.07 -9.67
C THR A 57 -0.57 12.98 -9.68
N LYS A 58 -0.28 11.93 -10.41
CA LYS A 58 -1.06 10.71 -10.30
C LYS A 58 -0.77 10.08 -8.96
N THR A 59 -1.56 9.12 -8.60
CA THR A 59 -1.38 8.34 -7.39
C THR A 59 -0.60 7.07 -7.73
N TYR A 60 0.39 6.77 -6.93
CA TYR A 60 1.29 5.65 -7.16
C TYR A 60 1.27 4.71 -5.97
N ILE A 61 1.75 3.49 -6.20
CA ILE A 61 1.84 2.50 -5.14
C ILE A 61 3.23 1.91 -5.14
N THR A 62 3.76 1.59 -3.95
CA THR A 62 5.01 0.89 -3.83
C THR A 62 4.87 -0.21 -2.78
N LEU A 63 5.52 -1.34 -3.01
CA LEU A 63 5.51 -2.47 -2.10
C LEU A 63 6.75 -3.30 -2.35
N GLU A 64 6.96 -4.31 -1.52
CA GLU A 64 8.13 -5.16 -1.67
C GLU A 64 8.02 -5.99 -2.95
N LEU A 65 9.11 -6.07 -3.70
CA LEU A 65 9.11 -6.77 -4.98
C LEU A 65 8.75 -8.23 -4.84
N GLU A 66 9.28 -8.91 -3.82
CA GLU A 66 8.99 -10.33 -3.67
C GLU A 66 7.52 -10.59 -3.42
N GLU A 67 6.87 -9.72 -2.63
CA GLU A 67 5.44 -9.87 -2.41
C GLU A 67 4.65 -9.66 -3.68
N PHE A 68 5.07 -8.68 -4.48
CA PHE A 68 4.41 -8.42 -5.76
C PHE A 68 4.55 -9.62 -6.68
N LEU A 69 5.74 -10.20 -6.74
CA LEU A 69 5.98 -11.35 -7.62
C LEU A 69 5.19 -12.58 -7.18
N LYS A 70 5.05 -12.76 -5.86
CA LYS A 70 4.24 -13.87 -5.36
C LYS A 70 2.79 -13.72 -5.79
N ILE A 71 2.27 -12.49 -5.72
CA ILE A 71 0.88 -12.26 -6.11
C ILE A 71 0.70 -12.56 -7.58
N ILE A 72 1.62 -12.10 -8.42
CA ILE A 72 1.53 -12.35 -9.85
C ILE A 72 1.62 -13.85 -10.12
N GLY A 73 2.51 -14.54 -9.45
CA GLY A 73 2.65 -15.97 -9.62
C GLY A 73 1.38 -16.72 -9.23
N GLU A 74 0.77 -16.31 -8.13
CA GLU A 74 -0.46 -16.95 -7.69
C GLU A 74 -1.60 -16.71 -8.66
N ILE A 75 -1.67 -15.50 -9.22
CA ILE A 75 -2.76 -15.18 -10.13
C ILE A 75 -2.56 -15.84 -11.48
N ASN A 76 -1.34 -15.86 -11.96
CA ASN A 76 -1.04 -16.33 -13.31
C ASN A 76 -0.44 -17.72 -13.37
N GLU A 77 -0.23 -18.34 -12.22
CA GLU A 77 0.35 -19.66 -12.17
C GLU A 77 1.72 -19.70 -12.82
N LEU A 78 2.50 -18.67 -12.61
CA LEU A 78 3.83 -18.57 -13.20
C LEU A 78 4.87 -19.46 -12.51
#